data_3177e9a477477558f48a39fe4855d189
#
_entry.id   3177e9a477477558f48a39fe4855d189
#
_cell.length_a   1.000
_cell.length_b   1.000
_cell.length_c   1.000
_cell.angle_alpha   90.00
_cell.angle_beta   90.00
_cell.angle_gamma   90.00
#
_symmetry.space_group_name_H-M   'P 1'
#
loop_
_entity.id
_entity.type
_entity.pdbx_description
1 polymer ?
#
loop_
_entity_poly.entity_id
_entity_poly.type
_entity_poly.pdbx_seq_one_letter_code
_entity_poly.pdbx_strand_id
1 'polypeptide(L)'
;LIGTVMSGCDSQIVSSVQSLSSIIILYGLAIAVTARVFGYRFDKTVYKKPKRLGKAISWFVPMYGAGQIANIIVLAVSFLLIHNQSAVEDTLTPIVSSGTGSGAWYLAFLFIQMVILAPLFEEYWFRGVIQTSLMPYGNGFAILVSALCFGMAHGNIHQFCYTFIVGICLGYVRYATGSIMPTTIMHAMFNSIAAIAVVAVKTDIFVTAMSKVQKGSPVTSGEEAYL
;
A
#
# COMPACT_ATOMS: atom_id res chain seq x y z
N LEU A 1 14.58 11.37 -20.75
CA LEU A 1 15.16 12.65 -20.27
C LEU A 1 15.82 12.48 -18.89
N ILE A 2 15.14 11.90 -17.89
CA ILE A 2 15.72 11.65 -16.55
C ILE A 2 16.88 10.65 -16.63
N GLY A 3 16.75 9.57 -17.40
CA GLY A 3 17.81 8.59 -17.60
C GLY A 3 19.08 9.13 -18.26
N THR A 4 18.96 10.12 -19.13
CA THR A 4 20.10 10.74 -19.83
C THR A 4 20.87 11.72 -18.93
N VAL A 5 20.19 12.38 -18.01
CA VAL A 5 20.80 13.33 -17.06
C VAL A 5 21.54 12.61 -15.93
N MET A 6 21.19 11.35 -15.66
CA MET A 6 21.71 10.58 -14.52
C MET A 6 22.69 9.46 -14.92
N SER A 7 23.26 9.49 -16.12
CA SER A 7 24.16 8.48 -16.64
C SER A 7 25.51 8.31 -15.89
N GLY A 8 25.72 8.98 -14.78
CA GLY A 8 26.86 8.84 -13.88
C GLY A 8 26.48 8.55 -12.41
N CYS A 9 25.18 8.42 -12.13
CA CYS A 9 24.71 8.17 -10.77
C CYS A 9 24.50 6.68 -10.50
N ASP A 10 24.60 6.30 -9.21
CA ASP A 10 24.25 4.95 -8.75
C ASP A 10 22.83 4.59 -9.21
N SER A 11 22.69 3.41 -9.82
CA SER A 11 21.42 2.90 -10.36
C SER A 11 20.30 2.85 -9.32
N GLN A 12 20.63 2.68 -8.05
CA GLN A 12 19.70 2.68 -6.93
C GLN A 12 19.16 4.09 -6.63
N ILE A 13 20.00 5.11 -6.72
CA ILE A 13 19.58 6.51 -6.58
C ILE A 13 18.66 6.89 -7.73
N VAL A 14 19.02 6.50 -8.96
CA VAL A 14 18.20 6.76 -10.15
C VAL A 14 16.81 6.14 -10.01
N SER A 15 16.71 4.85 -9.64
CA SER A 15 15.44 4.16 -9.48
C SER A 15 14.60 4.76 -8.35
N SER A 16 15.24 5.19 -7.26
CA SER A 16 14.57 5.84 -6.13
C SER A 16 13.96 7.18 -6.51
N VAL A 17 14.73 8.03 -7.21
CA VAL A 17 14.27 9.34 -7.70
C VAL A 17 13.15 9.16 -8.73
N GLN A 18 13.26 8.16 -9.60
CA GLN A 18 12.23 7.86 -10.60
C GLN A 18 10.92 7.42 -9.95
N SER A 19 10.98 6.57 -8.94
CA SER A 19 9.81 6.13 -8.17
C SER A 19 9.14 7.29 -7.43
N LEU A 20 9.92 8.16 -6.76
CA LEU A 20 9.39 9.37 -6.10
C LEU A 20 8.72 10.32 -7.09
N SER A 21 9.40 10.62 -8.20
CA SER A 21 8.86 11.53 -9.19
C SER A 21 7.57 10.98 -9.80
N SER A 22 7.50 9.68 -10.04
CA SER A 22 6.28 9.02 -10.54
C SER A 22 5.11 9.15 -9.56
N ILE A 23 5.35 8.95 -8.28
CA ILE A 23 4.31 9.12 -7.24
C ILE A 23 3.84 10.58 -7.18
N ILE A 24 4.77 11.53 -7.08
CA ILE A 24 4.42 12.95 -6.96
C ILE A 24 3.68 13.43 -8.22
N ILE A 25 4.12 13.02 -9.39
CA ILE A 25 3.49 13.41 -10.66
C ILE A 25 2.11 12.73 -10.78
N LEU A 26 2.02 11.43 -10.57
CA LEU A 26 0.78 10.67 -10.73
C LEU A 26 -0.29 11.17 -9.76
N TYR A 27 0.01 11.17 -8.45
CA TYR A 27 -0.97 11.59 -7.45
C TYR A 27 -1.19 13.11 -7.45
N GLY A 28 -0.14 13.90 -7.65
CA GLY A 28 -0.27 15.35 -7.73
C GLY A 28 -1.14 15.77 -8.91
N LEU A 29 -0.92 15.17 -10.10
CA LEU A 29 -1.74 15.40 -11.28
C LEU A 29 -3.17 14.91 -11.09
N ALA A 30 -3.35 13.69 -10.55
CA ALA A 30 -4.66 13.13 -10.28
C ALA A 30 -5.47 14.00 -9.31
N ILE A 31 -4.86 14.47 -8.23
CA ILE A 31 -5.47 15.40 -7.28
C ILE A 31 -5.81 16.73 -7.95
N ALA A 32 -4.90 17.29 -8.74
CA ALA A 32 -5.13 18.56 -9.41
C ALA A 32 -6.27 18.48 -10.45
N VAL A 33 -6.30 17.42 -11.25
CA VAL A 33 -7.36 17.19 -12.27
C VAL A 33 -8.70 16.96 -11.58
N THR A 34 -8.77 16.07 -10.57
CA THR A 34 -10.03 15.80 -9.86
C THR A 34 -10.53 17.03 -9.09
N ALA A 35 -9.64 17.80 -8.48
CA ALA A 35 -10.00 19.06 -7.83
C ALA A 35 -10.62 20.05 -8.82
N ARG A 36 -10.06 20.13 -10.04
CA ARG A 36 -10.57 21.04 -11.08
C ARG A 36 -11.88 20.53 -11.69
N VAL A 37 -12.01 19.23 -11.94
CA VAL A 37 -13.21 18.64 -12.56
C VAL A 37 -14.40 18.67 -11.62
N PHE A 38 -14.20 18.33 -10.34
CA PHE A 38 -15.26 18.30 -9.33
C PHE A 38 -15.42 19.61 -8.54
N GLY A 39 -14.64 20.67 -8.89
CA GLY A 39 -14.67 21.93 -8.15
C GLY A 39 -14.17 21.81 -6.70
N TYR A 40 -13.45 20.73 -6.40
CA TYR A 40 -12.98 20.44 -5.04
C TYR A 40 -11.89 21.43 -4.62
N ARG A 41 -12.10 22.10 -3.49
CA ARG A 41 -11.06 22.92 -2.87
C ARG A 41 -10.37 22.13 -1.78
N PHE A 42 -9.04 22.26 -1.70
CA PHE A 42 -8.27 21.67 -0.62
C PHE A 42 -8.82 22.12 0.74
N ASP A 43 -9.43 21.19 1.46
CA ASP A 43 -9.99 21.43 2.78
C ASP A 43 -9.15 20.73 3.85
N LYS A 44 -8.42 21.52 4.63
CA LYS A 44 -7.61 21.02 5.75
C LYS A 44 -8.46 20.32 6.83
N THR A 45 -9.78 20.58 6.86
CA THR A 45 -10.69 19.97 7.85
C THR A 45 -10.85 18.47 7.67
N VAL A 46 -10.53 17.92 6.47
CA VAL A 46 -10.54 16.48 6.25
C VAL A 46 -9.50 15.73 7.11
N TYR A 47 -8.44 16.42 7.57
CA TYR A 47 -7.42 15.89 8.49
C TYR A 47 -7.71 16.17 9.97
N LYS A 48 -8.88 16.69 10.30
CA LYS A 48 -9.25 16.99 11.69
C LYS A 48 -9.17 15.73 12.56
N LYS A 49 -8.45 15.85 13.69
CA LYS A 49 -8.36 14.75 14.66
C LYS A 49 -9.76 14.44 15.22
N PRO A 50 -10.29 13.21 15.07
CA PRO A 50 -11.58 12.85 15.60
C PRO A 50 -11.53 12.71 17.13
N LYS A 51 -12.65 12.94 17.81
CA LYS A 51 -12.74 12.87 19.29
C LYS A 51 -12.31 11.48 19.86
N ARG A 52 -12.52 10.40 19.11
CA ARG A 52 -12.23 9.02 19.52
C ARG A 52 -11.27 8.34 18.53
N LEU A 53 -10.10 8.96 18.30
CA LEU A 53 -9.11 8.44 17.37
C LEU A 53 -8.71 6.99 17.66
N GLY A 54 -8.43 6.64 18.92
CA GLY A 54 -8.05 5.27 19.30
C GLY A 54 -9.14 4.25 18.97
N LYS A 55 -10.43 4.58 19.21
CA LYS A 55 -11.53 3.71 18.80
C LYS A 55 -11.64 3.59 17.27
N ALA A 56 -11.33 4.63 16.51
CA ALA A 56 -11.32 4.55 15.06
C ALA A 56 -10.18 3.64 14.57
N ILE A 57 -8.99 3.75 15.15
CA ILE A 57 -7.82 2.92 14.79
C ILE A 57 -8.02 1.46 15.22
N SER A 58 -8.79 1.15 16.27
CA SER A 58 -9.05 -0.24 16.66
C SER A 58 -9.78 -1.06 15.57
N TRP A 59 -10.43 -0.40 14.61
CA TRP A 59 -10.95 -1.03 13.40
C TRP A 59 -9.87 -1.59 12.47
N PHE A 60 -8.60 -1.28 12.73
CA PHE A 60 -7.48 -1.84 11.98
C PHE A 60 -7.45 -3.37 12.04
N VAL A 61 -7.65 -3.97 13.21
CA VAL A 61 -7.58 -5.43 13.37
C VAL A 61 -8.61 -6.18 12.51
N PRO A 62 -9.93 -5.87 12.58
CA PRO A 62 -10.90 -6.51 11.69
C PRO A 62 -10.68 -6.17 10.21
N MET A 63 -10.24 -4.96 9.88
CA MET A 63 -9.89 -4.57 8.52
C MET A 63 -8.74 -5.41 7.97
N TYR A 64 -7.66 -5.55 8.75
CA TYR A 64 -6.51 -6.36 8.37
C TYR A 64 -6.91 -7.82 8.18
N GLY A 65 -7.67 -8.39 9.12
CA GLY A 65 -8.18 -9.75 9.02
C GLY A 65 -9.04 -9.97 7.77
N ALA A 66 -9.95 -9.05 7.47
CA ALA A 66 -10.79 -9.13 6.27
C ALA A 66 -9.96 -9.06 4.98
N GLY A 67 -8.96 -8.19 4.93
CA GLY A 67 -8.03 -8.10 3.81
C GLY A 67 -7.22 -9.38 3.61
N GLN A 68 -6.71 -9.99 4.69
CA GLN A 68 -5.97 -11.25 4.62
C GLN A 68 -6.87 -12.42 4.19
N ILE A 69 -8.10 -12.51 4.68
CA ILE A 69 -9.06 -13.53 4.24
C ILE A 69 -9.33 -13.37 2.73
N ALA A 70 -9.58 -12.16 2.25
CA ALA A 70 -9.76 -11.90 0.82
C ALA A 70 -8.53 -12.35 0.01
N ASN A 71 -7.32 -12.03 0.48
CA ASN A 71 -6.09 -12.45 -0.17
C ASN A 71 -5.94 -13.97 -0.23
N ILE A 72 -6.19 -14.68 0.86
CA ILE A 72 -6.16 -16.16 0.92
C ILE A 72 -7.17 -16.76 -0.06
N ILE A 73 -8.40 -16.22 -0.12
CA ILE A 73 -9.43 -16.69 -1.05
C ILE A 73 -8.96 -16.52 -2.50
N VAL A 74 -8.40 -15.36 -2.85
CA VAL A 74 -7.90 -15.10 -4.20
C VAL A 74 -6.76 -16.05 -4.56
N LEU A 75 -5.82 -16.28 -3.64
CA LEU A 75 -4.73 -17.25 -3.84
C LEU A 75 -5.25 -18.67 -4.03
N ALA A 76 -6.21 -19.10 -3.20
CA ALA A 76 -6.81 -20.43 -3.29
C ALA A 76 -7.56 -20.61 -4.63
N VAL A 77 -8.34 -19.61 -5.05
CA VAL A 77 -9.07 -19.63 -6.33
C VAL A 77 -8.08 -19.64 -7.50
N SER A 78 -7.04 -18.81 -7.45
CA SER A 78 -6.00 -18.79 -8.49
C SER A 78 -5.29 -20.14 -8.60
N PHE A 79 -4.93 -20.76 -7.49
CA PHE A 79 -4.32 -22.07 -7.47
C PHE A 79 -5.24 -23.16 -8.05
N LEU A 80 -6.53 -23.15 -7.68
CA LEU A 80 -7.50 -24.14 -8.15
C LEU A 80 -7.84 -23.99 -9.64
N LEU A 81 -7.95 -22.74 -10.14
CA LEU A 81 -8.39 -22.48 -11.51
C LEU A 81 -7.25 -22.53 -12.54
N ILE A 82 -6.05 -22.08 -12.15
CA ILE A 82 -4.96 -21.85 -13.10
C ILE A 82 -3.97 -23.01 -13.09
N HIS A 83 -3.97 -23.90 -12.07
CA HIS A 83 -2.99 -25.01 -11.91
C HIS A 83 -1.54 -24.54 -12.06
N ASN A 84 -1.24 -23.27 -11.78
CA ASN A 84 0.02 -22.65 -12.15
C ASN A 84 0.71 -22.05 -10.92
N GLN A 85 1.87 -22.58 -10.59
CA GLN A 85 2.73 -22.05 -9.53
C GLN A 85 3.15 -20.58 -9.79
N SER A 86 3.20 -20.16 -11.08
CA SER A 86 3.53 -18.79 -11.45
C SER A 86 2.50 -17.77 -10.94
N ALA A 87 1.23 -18.12 -10.71
CA ALA A 87 0.24 -17.21 -10.16
C ALA A 87 0.54 -16.81 -8.70
N VAL A 88 1.17 -17.70 -7.94
CA VAL A 88 1.66 -17.39 -6.57
C VAL A 88 2.88 -16.49 -6.67
N GLU A 89 3.79 -16.77 -7.59
CA GLU A 89 4.97 -15.95 -7.86
C GLU A 89 4.55 -14.56 -8.34
N ASP A 90 3.59 -14.43 -9.25
CA ASP A 90 3.06 -13.16 -9.74
C ASP A 90 2.38 -12.32 -8.65
N THR A 91 1.86 -12.97 -7.61
CA THR A 91 1.28 -12.27 -6.44
C THR A 91 2.36 -11.73 -5.51
N LEU A 92 3.45 -12.46 -5.35
CA LEU A 92 4.59 -12.06 -4.52
C LEU A 92 5.59 -11.18 -5.27
N THR A 93 5.68 -11.33 -6.59
CA THR A 93 6.63 -10.60 -7.45
C THR A 93 6.52 -9.08 -7.35
N PRO A 94 5.33 -8.44 -7.33
CA PRO A 94 5.25 -6.99 -7.15
C PRO A 94 5.85 -6.51 -5.82
N ILE A 95 5.75 -7.34 -4.78
CA ILE A 95 6.31 -7.05 -3.46
C ILE A 95 7.84 -7.18 -3.50
N VAL A 96 8.34 -8.23 -4.17
CA VAL A 96 9.77 -8.58 -4.21
C VAL A 96 10.51 -7.81 -5.31
N SER A 97 9.85 -7.56 -6.47
CA SER A 97 10.43 -6.90 -7.65
C SER A 97 10.39 -5.36 -7.61
N SER A 98 9.90 -4.76 -6.53
CA SER A 98 9.87 -3.30 -6.37
C SER A 98 11.29 -2.70 -6.33
N GLY A 99 12.06 -2.89 -7.38
CA GLY A 99 13.40 -2.37 -7.62
C GLY A 99 14.52 -3.36 -7.30
N THR A 100 15.66 -3.15 -7.95
CA THR A 100 16.85 -4.01 -7.88
C THR A 100 17.79 -3.67 -6.71
N GLY A 101 17.45 -2.65 -5.90
CA GLY A 101 18.29 -2.17 -4.81
C GLY A 101 18.13 -2.99 -3.53
N SER A 102 19.24 -3.27 -2.86
CA SER A 102 19.31 -3.89 -1.53
C SER A 102 20.04 -3.04 -0.50
N GLY A 103 20.58 -1.88 -0.90
CA GLY A 103 21.30 -0.98 0.00
C GLY A 103 20.40 -0.36 1.07
N ALA A 104 20.95 -0.10 2.28
CA ALA A 104 20.19 0.44 3.41
C ALA A 104 19.44 1.74 3.06
N TRP A 105 20.00 2.61 2.26
CA TRP A 105 19.35 3.84 1.80
C TRP A 105 18.15 3.57 0.91
N TYR A 106 18.25 2.60 0.01
CA TYR A 106 17.14 2.20 -0.85
C TYR A 106 15.99 1.60 -0.04
N LEU A 107 16.30 0.72 0.92
CA LEU A 107 15.29 0.11 1.80
C LEU A 107 14.60 1.16 2.68
N ALA A 108 15.36 2.11 3.25
CA ALA A 108 14.79 3.22 4.01
C ALA A 108 13.88 4.09 3.15
N PHE A 109 14.31 4.37 1.92
CA PHE A 109 13.51 5.13 0.96
C PHE A 109 12.22 4.41 0.57
N LEU A 110 12.31 3.10 0.26
CA LEU A 110 11.15 2.26 -0.05
C LEU A 110 10.16 2.25 1.12
N PHE A 111 10.66 2.14 2.34
CA PHE A 111 9.84 2.20 3.55
C PHE A 111 9.11 3.55 3.68
N ILE A 112 9.80 4.67 3.52
CA ILE A 112 9.20 6.01 3.57
C ILE A 112 8.12 6.13 2.48
N GLN A 113 8.41 5.67 1.28
CA GLN A 113 7.50 5.72 0.16
C GLN A 113 6.21 4.93 0.43
N MET A 114 6.34 3.68 0.88
CA MET A 114 5.20 2.78 1.11
C MET A 114 4.40 3.16 2.35
N VAL A 115 5.07 3.52 3.44
CA VAL A 115 4.45 3.69 4.76
C VAL A 115 3.95 5.11 5.00
N ILE A 116 4.60 6.10 4.41
CA ILE A 116 4.28 7.51 4.68
C ILE A 116 3.64 8.16 3.44
N LEU A 117 4.36 8.19 2.33
CA LEU A 117 3.94 8.99 1.18
C LEU A 117 2.70 8.39 0.49
N ALA A 118 2.70 7.09 0.19
CA ALA A 118 1.56 6.46 -0.48
C ALA A 118 0.28 6.61 0.35
N PRO A 119 0.21 6.25 1.65
CA PRO A 119 -1.00 6.45 2.44
C PRO A 119 -1.46 7.91 2.52
N LEU A 120 -0.55 8.87 2.62
CA LEU A 120 -0.92 10.29 2.67
C LEU A 120 -1.62 10.74 1.38
N PHE A 121 -1.02 10.43 0.22
CA PHE A 121 -1.56 10.83 -1.08
C PHE A 121 -2.83 10.06 -1.43
N GLU A 122 -2.83 8.73 -1.20
CA GLU A 122 -3.94 7.86 -1.56
C GLU A 122 -5.18 8.14 -0.72
N GLU A 123 -5.05 8.27 0.62
CA GLU A 123 -6.19 8.60 1.47
C GLU A 123 -6.73 10.00 1.16
N TYR A 124 -5.85 10.94 0.87
CA TYR A 124 -6.30 12.27 0.44
C TYR A 124 -7.10 12.18 -0.87
N TRP A 125 -6.61 11.43 -1.86
CA TRP A 125 -7.28 11.32 -3.15
C TRP A 125 -8.58 10.52 -3.05
N PHE A 126 -8.52 9.30 -2.52
CA PHE A 126 -9.68 8.41 -2.51
C PHE A 126 -10.73 8.81 -1.47
N ARG A 127 -10.35 9.18 -0.24
CA ARG A 127 -11.28 9.49 0.84
C ARG A 127 -11.52 10.99 0.99
N GLY A 128 -10.50 11.79 0.76
CA GLY A 128 -10.61 13.25 0.80
C GLY A 128 -11.35 13.80 -0.42
N VAL A 129 -10.99 13.41 -1.63
CA VAL A 129 -11.56 13.97 -2.87
C VAL A 129 -12.69 13.10 -3.39
N ILE A 130 -12.42 11.87 -3.85
CA ILE A 130 -13.42 11.04 -4.55
C ILE A 130 -14.60 10.72 -3.65
N GLN A 131 -14.37 10.12 -2.50
CA GLN A 131 -15.47 9.76 -1.58
C GLN A 131 -16.28 10.98 -1.16
N THR A 132 -15.60 12.07 -0.78
CA THR A 132 -16.28 13.30 -0.33
C THR A 132 -17.15 13.89 -1.44
N SER A 133 -16.69 13.92 -2.68
CA SER A 133 -17.45 14.41 -3.83
C SER A 133 -18.68 13.54 -4.16
N LEU A 134 -18.66 12.28 -3.81
CA LEU A 134 -19.74 11.33 -4.07
C LEU A 134 -20.75 11.22 -2.90
N MET A 135 -20.43 11.72 -1.70
CA MET A 135 -21.31 11.68 -0.52
C MET A 135 -22.71 12.27 -0.77
N PRO A 136 -22.89 13.36 -1.55
CA PRO A 136 -24.22 13.87 -1.87
C PRO A 136 -25.14 12.87 -2.58
N TYR A 137 -24.58 11.87 -3.25
CA TYR A 137 -25.32 10.81 -3.97
C TYR A 137 -25.60 9.58 -3.10
N GLY A 138 -25.16 9.59 -1.84
CA GLY A 138 -25.35 8.52 -0.86
C GLY A 138 -24.04 7.97 -0.30
N ASN A 139 -23.98 7.79 1.02
CA ASN A 139 -22.74 7.38 1.70
C ASN A 139 -22.27 5.99 1.29
N GLY A 140 -23.19 5.02 1.15
CA GLY A 140 -22.86 3.66 0.71
C GLY A 140 -22.28 3.66 -0.71
N PHE A 141 -22.90 4.41 -1.62
CA PHE A 141 -22.41 4.60 -2.99
C PHE A 141 -21.00 5.22 -3.00
N ALA A 142 -20.81 6.30 -2.25
CA ALA A 142 -19.51 6.98 -2.15
C ALA A 142 -18.41 6.05 -1.63
N ILE A 143 -18.69 5.23 -0.61
CA ILE A 143 -17.75 4.27 -0.06
C ILE A 143 -17.40 3.21 -1.12
N LEU A 144 -18.41 2.60 -1.77
CA LEU A 144 -18.19 1.53 -2.74
C LEU A 144 -17.42 2.01 -3.97
N VAL A 145 -17.79 3.16 -4.53
CA VAL A 145 -17.09 3.69 -5.72
C VAL A 145 -15.66 4.10 -5.37
N SER A 146 -15.45 4.78 -4.22
CA SER A 146 -14.10 5.12 -3.78
C SER A 146 -13.23 3.88 -3.54
N ALA A 147 -13.79 2.82 -2.94
CA ALA A 147 -13.09 1.56 -2.72
C ALA A 147 -12.77 0.84 -4.05
N LEU A 148 -13.70 0.87 -5.01
CA LEU A 148 -13.50 0.32 -6.35
C LEU A 148 -12.33 1.02 -7.06
N CYS A 149 -12.35 2.36 -7.08
CA CYS A 149 -11.27 3.15 -7.66
C CYS A 149 -9.92 2.88 -6.96
N PHE A 150 -9.93 2.74 -5.64
CA PHE A 150 -8.75 2.41 -4.85
C PHE A 150 -8.17 1.03 -5.23
N GLY A 151 -9.04 0.02 -5.32
CA GLY A 151 -8.62 -1.32 -5.76
C GLY A 151 -8.05 -1.31 -7.18
N MET A 152 -8.74 -0.65 -8.13
CA MET A 152 -8.31 -0.55 -9.53
C MET A 152 -6.97 0.18 -9.70
N ALA A 153 -6.68 1.16 -8.86
CA ALA A 153 -5.42 1.92 -8.92
C ALA A 153 -4.17 1.05 -8.68
N HIS A 154 -4.32 -0.12 -8.08
CA HIS A 154 -3.20 -1.05 -7.87
C HIS A 154 -2.79 -1.82 -9.16
N GLY A 155 -3.61 -1.80 -10.21
CA GLY A 155 -3.27 -2.35 -11.53
C GLY A 155 -3.08 -3.88 -11.59
N ASN A 156 -3.35 -4.60 -10.51
CA ASN A 156 -3.17 -6.05 -10.40
C ASN A 156 -4.43 -6.69 -9.81
N ILE A 157 -4.95 -7.72 -10.47
CA ILE A 157 -6.20 -8.38 -10.08
C ILE A 157 -6.10 -9.04 -8.69
N HIS A 158 -4.96 -9.58 -8.33
CA HIS A 158 -4.75 -10.18 -7.01
C HIS A 158 -4.77 -9.12 -5.90
N GLN A 159 -4.14 -7.96 -6.15
CA GLN A 159 -4.17 -6.84 -5.22
C GLN A 159 -5.56 -6.19 -5.17
N PHE A 160 -6.26 -6.10 -6.30
CA PHE A 160 -7.59 -5.52 -6.40
C PHE A 160 -8.55 -6.05 -5.33
N CYS A 161 -8.65 -7.37 -5.18
CA CYS A 161 -9.65 -7.97 -4.29
C CYS A 161 -9.46 -7.58 -2.82
N TYR A 162 -8.24 -7.70 -2.29
CA TYR A 162 -8.02 -7.35 -0.89
C TYR A 162 -7.99 -5.83 -0.67
N THR A 163 -7.45 -5.05 -1.61
CA THR A 163 -7.43 -3.59 -1.50
C THR A 163 -8.83 -3.00 -1.63
N PHE A 164 -9.72 -3.61 -2.41
CA PHE A 164 -11.13 -3.24 -2.46
C PHE A 164 -11.81 -3.43 -1.09
N ILE A 165 -11.62 -4.57 -0.43
CA ILE A 165 -12.17 -4.84 0.91
C ILE A 165 -11.59 -3.86 1.94
N VAL A 166 -10.27 -3.68 1.96
CA VAL A 166 -9.60 -2.67 2.80
C VAL A 166 -10.16 -1.27 2.49
N GLY A 167 -10.37 -0.99 1.20
CA GLY A 167 -10.96 0.25 0.71
C GLY A 167 -12.34 0.55 1.28
N ILE A 168 -13.22 -0.45 1.36
CA ILE A 168 -14.55 -0.34 1.99
C ILE A 168 -14.40 -0.01 3.48
N CYS A 169 -13.54 -0.73 4.20
CA CYS A 169 -13.32 -0.50 5.63
C CYS A 169 -12.80 0.91 5.91
N LEU A 170 -11.79 1.37 5.17
CA LEU A 170 -11.25 2.73 5.29
C LEU A 170 -12.33 3.78 4.94
N GLY A 171 -13.10 3.54 3.87
CA GLY A 171 -14.21 4.41 3.47
C GLY A 171 -15.28 4.53 4.57
N TYR A 172 -15.61 3.44 5.23
CA TYR A 172 -16.54 3.44 6.37
C TYR A 172 -15.95 4.23 7.57
N VAL A 173 -14.69 4.03 7.92
CA VAL A 173 -14.02 4.78 9.00
C VAL A 173 -14.00 6.28 8.67
N ARG A 174 -13.72 6.66 7.42
CA ARG A 174 -13.80 8.05 6.95
C ARG A 174 -15.21 8.62 7.14
N TYR A 175 -16.23 7.87 6.75
CA TYR A 175 -17.64 8.29 6.95
C TYR A 175 -17.97 8.45 8.42
N ALA A 176 -17.67 7.46 9.26
CA ALA A 176 -18.02 7.43 10.67
C ALA A 176 -17.28 8.50 11.52
N THR A 177 -16.07 8.89 11.10
CA THR A 177 -15.24 9.84 11.85
C THR A 177 -15.27 11.26 11.28
N GLY A 178 -15.70 11.43 10.04
CA GLY A 178 -15.61 12.70 9.33
C GLY A 178 -14.15 13.12 9.02
N SER A 179 -13.16 12.22 9.16
CA SER A 179 -11.73 12.54 9.04
C SER A 179 -10.98 11.45 8.27
N ILE A 180 -9.99 11.86 7.47
CA ILE A 180 -9.05 10.93 6.82
C ILE A 180 -7.83 10.61 7.69
N MET A 181 -7.64 11.29 8.80
CA MET A 181 -6.51 11.04 9.70
C MET A 181 -6.46 9.59 10.21
N PRO A 182 -7.54 9.00 10.76
CA PRO A 182 -7.52 7.61 11.20
C PRO A 182 -7.31 6.65 10.03
N THR A 183 -7.88 6.91 8.85
CA THR A 183 -7.71 6.05 7.69
C THR A 183 -6.29 6.08 7.16
N THR A 184 -5.64 7.25 7.14
CA THR A 184 -4.22 7.38 6.79
C THR A 184 -3.33 6.59 7.76
N ILE A 185 -3.59 6.66 9.07
CA ILE A 185 -2.84 5.89 10.07
C ILE A 185 -3.05 4.38 9.86
N MET A 186 -4.30 3.93 9.69
CA MET A 186 -4.62 2.51 9.48
C MET A 186 -3.99 1.98 8.18
N HIS A 187 -4.02 2.77 7.11
CA HIS A 187 -3.39 2.43 5.85
C HIS A 187 -1.85 2.35 6.00
N ALA A 188 -1.24 3.31 6.67
CA ALA A 188 0.19 3.28 6.99
C ALA A 188 0.58 2.05 7.82
N MET A 189 -0.25 1.66 8.80
CA MET A 189 -0.04 0.42 9.57
C MET A 189 -0.13 -0.83 8.68
N PHE A 190 -1.10 -0.88 7.76
CA PHE A 190 -1.24 -1.98 6.80
C PHE A 190 0.02 -2.08 5.91
N ASN A 191 0.45 -0.98 5.34
CA ASN A 191 1.64 -0.92 4.49
C ASN A 191 2.94 -1.16 5.27
N SER A 192 2.99 -0.83 6.57
CA SER A 192 4.15 -1.12 7.42
C SER A 192 4.41 -2.62 7.53
N ILE A 193 3.36 -3.43 7.68
CA ILE A 193 3.49 -4.89 7.75
C ILE A 193 4.06 -5.42 6.42
N ALA A 194 3.53 -4.95 5.29
CA ALA A 194 4.05 -5.33 3.97
C ALA A 194 5.49 -4.84 3.74
N ALA A 195 5.80 -3.59 4.13
CA ALA A 195 7.14 -3.02 3.99
C ALA A 195 8.19 -3.78 4.83
N ILE A 196 7.84 -4.17 6.07
CA ILE A 196 8.71 -4.99 6.92
C ILE A 196 8.98 -6.34 6.25
N ALA A 197 7.95 -6.98 5.70
CA ALA A 197 8.11 -8.24 4.98
C ALA A 197 9.05 -8.08 3.76
N VAL A 198 8.88 -7.01 2.97
CA VAL A 198 9.77 -6.72 1.83
C VAL A 198 11.22 -6.49 2.27
N VAL A 199 11.42 -5.71 3.33
CA VAL A 199 12.77 -5.47 3.88
C VAL A 199 13.38 -6.78 4.36
N ALA A 200 12.62 -7.61 5.10
CA ALA A 200 13.09 -8.90 5.58
C ALA A 200 13.52 -9.84 4.43
N VAL A 201 12.71 -9.92 3.37
CA VAL A 201 13.05 -10.75 2.19
C VAL A 201 14.28 -10.23 1.45
N LYS A 202 14.49 -8.90 1.39
CA LYS A 202 15.63 -8.29 0.69
C LYS A 202 16.91 -8.25 1.50
N THR A 203 16.87 -8.58 2.79
CA THR A 203 18.09 -8.62 3.62
C THR A 203 18.78 -9.98 3.48
N ASP A 204 20.12 -9.95 3.41
CA ASP A 204 20.93 -11.18 3.35
C ASP A 204 20.69 -12.09 4.57
N ILE A 205 20.23 -11.53 5.68
CA ILE A 205 19.91 -12.26 6.92
C ILE A 205 18.79 -13.27 6.66
N PHE A 206 17.67 -12.85 6.06
CA PHE A 206 16.54 -13.74 5.75
C PHE A 206 16.94 -14.85 4.77
N VAL A 207 17.63 -14.48 3.68
CA VAL A 207 18.10 -15.44 2.68
C VAL A 207 19.06 -16.44 3.30
N THR A 208 19.96 -15.97 4.15
CA THR A 208 20.92 -16.83 4.87
C THR A 208 20.23 -17.76 5.85
N ALA A 209 19.27 -17.27 6.64
CA ALA A 209 18.49 -18.08 7.57
C ALA A 209 17.72 -19.20 6.83
N MET A 210 17.01 -18.85 5.77
CA MET A 210 16.28 -19.83 4.94
C MET A 210 17.19 -20.90 4.33
N SER A 211 18.37 -20.49 3.83
CA SER A 211 19.34 -21.44 3.26
C SER A 211 19.90 -22.41 4.30
N LYS A 212 20.08 -21.95 5.54
CA LYS A 212 20.52 -22.81 6.67
C LYS A 212 19.45 -23.80 7.07
N VAL A 213 18.19 -23.35 7.20
CA VAL A 213 17.06 -24.23 7.49
C VAL A 213 16.94 -25.33 6.43
N GLN A 214 17.01 -24.96 5.16
CA GLN A 214 16.93 -25.93 4.05
C GLN A 214 18.07 -26.95 4.05
N LYS A 215 19.28 -26.56 4.51
CA LYS A 215 20.45 -27.43 4.63
C LYS A 215 20.52 -28.17 5.96
N GLY A 216 19.55 -28.00 6.88
CA GLY A 216 19.56 -28.58 8.22
C GLY A 216 20.70 -28.05 9.10
N SER A 217 21.23 -26.86 8.80
CA SER A 217 22.30 -26.22 9.56
C SER A 217 21.74 -25.39 10.71
N PRO A 218 22.46 -25.24 11.83
CA PRO A 218 21.98 -24.43 12.97
C PRO A 218 21.83 -22.96 12.54
N VAL A 219 20.70 -22.39 12.91
CA VAL A 219 20.38 -20.98 12.70
C VAL A 219 20.80 -20.22 13.96
N THR A 220 21.41 -19.06 13.83
CA THR A 220 21.79 -18.23 14.99
C THR A 220 20.59 -17.45 15.53
N SER A 221 20.63 -17.06 16.82
CA SER A 221 19.54 -16.32 17.47
C SER A 221 19.14 -15.03 16.75
N GLY A 222 20.07 -14.38 16.04
CA GLY A 222 19.77 -13.22 15.22
C GLY A 222 19.06 -13.53 13.91
N GLU A 223 19.21 -14.74 13.38
CA GLU A 223 18.56 -15.22 12.17
C GLU A 223 17.19 -15.85 12.46
N GLU A 224 17.00 -16.44 13.66
CA GLU A 224 15.72 -16.99 14.13
C GLU A 224 14.62 -15.91 14.22
N ALA A 225 15.00 -14.67 14.51
CA ALA A 225 14.05 -13.56 14.59
C ALA A 225 13.39 -13.20 13.25
N TYR A 226 13.89 -13.73 12.14
CA TYR A 226 13.38 -13.46 10.77
C TYR A 226 12.68 -14.67 10.14
N LEU A 227 12.65 -15.82 10.80
CA LEU A 227 11.93 -17.02 10.40
C LEU A 227 10.57 -17.13 11.07
#